data_4b2dce3c5a844b99eaec8e8dd31af84e
#
_entry.id   4b2dce3c5a844b99eaec8e8dd31af84e
#
_cell.length_a   1.000
_cell.length_b   1.000
_cell.length_c   1.000
_cell.angle_alpha   90.00
_cell.angle_beta   90.00
_cell.angle_gamma   90.00
#
_symmetry.space_group_name_H-M   'P 1'
#
loop_
_entity.id
_entity.type
_entity.pdbx_description
1 polymer ?
#
loop_
_entity_poly.entity_id
_entity_poly.type
_entity_poly.pdbx_seq_one_letter_code
_entity_poly.pdbx_strand_id
1 'polypeptide(L)'
;PLLLCRAGLLKGKKFTAGFFMQIVDVFPFVEKENFVHQGVVTDGNVITGIGMFYRAFAETVLRRFGFDPGKSFMRAEPENFTEEDLTFYWTEDEYREFLEEWKEYEK
;
A
#
# COMPACT_ATOMS: atom_id res chain seq x y z
N PRO A 1 -0.08 -3.92 4.28
CA PRO A 1 1.37 -3.95 3.95
C PRO A 1 2.31 -3.65 5.12
N LEU A 2 1.90 -2.87 6.11
CA LEU A 2 2.78 -2.52 7.23
C LEU A 2 3.29 -3.77 7.97
N LEU A 3 2.41 -4.73 8.23
CA LEU A 3 2.81 -5.98 8.87
C LEU A 3 3.76 -6.79 7.99
N LEU A 4 3.56 -6.74 6.67
CA LEU A 4 4.46 -7.41 5.72
C LEU A 4 5.84 -6.77 5.73
N CYS A 5 5.90 -5.43 5.82
CA CYS A 5 7.17 -4.70 5.96
C CYS A 5 7.88 -5.11 7.25
N ARG A 6 7.15 -5.11 8.37
CA ARG A 6 7.69 -5.49 9.68
C ARG A 6 8.23 -6.92 9.69
N ALA A 7 7.54 -7.83 8.99
CA ALA A 7 7.94 -9.23 8.87
C ALA A 7 9.10 -9.46 7.88
N GLY A 8 9.53 -8.43 7.17
CA GLY A 8 10.61 -8.54 6.19
C GLY A 8 10.19 -9.13 4.85
N LEU A 9 8.89 -9.37 4.63
CA LEU A 9 8.39 -9.99 3.40
C LEU A 9 8.44 -9.08 2.18
N LEU A 10 8.52 -7.76 2.40
CA LEU A 10 8.63 -6.77 1.32
C LEU A 10 10.05 -6.26 1.12
N LYS A 11 11.02 -6.84 1.81
CA LYS A 11 12.42 -6.43 1.69
C LYS A 11 12.92 -6.63 0.26
N GLY A 12 13.44 -5.56 -0.34
CA GLY A 12 13.92 -5.56 -1.72
C GLY A 12 12.81 -5.63 -2.78
N LYS A 13 11.54 -5.49 -2.38
CA LYS A 13 10.40 -5.55 -3.28
C LYS A 13 9.75 -4.19 -3.43
N LYS A 14 9.38 -3.85 -4.67
CA LYS A 14 8.53 -2.68 -4.92
C LYS A 14 7.13 -2.97 -4.39
N PHE A 15 6.52 -1.99 -3.76
CA PHE A 15 5.21 -2.14 -3.15
C PHE A 15 4.47 -0.82 -3.11
N THR A 16 3.16 -0.91 -2.91
CA THR A 16 2.34 0.25 -2.61
C THR A 16 1.46 -0.04 -1.39
N ALA A 17 0.95 1.01 -0.81
CA ALA A 17 0.00 0.95 0.30
C ALA A 17 -0.67 2.31 0.46
N GLY A 18 -1.82 2.34 1.10
CA GLY A 18 -2.47 3.60 1.48
C GLY A 18 -1.81 4.21 2.72
N PHE A 19 -0.49 4.23 2.76
CA PHE A 19 0.25 4.79 3.89
C PHE A 19 0.18 6.31 3.89
N PHE A 20 0.02 6.87 5.07
CA PHE A 20 0.37 8.27 5.26
C PHE A 20 1.90 8.38 5.22
N MET A 21 2.41 9.42 4.60
CA MET A 21 3.85 9.51 4.31
C MET A 21 4.72 9.50 5.57
N GLN A 22 4.19 9.96 6.69
CA GLN A 22 4.91 9.91 7.97
C GLN A 22 5.24 8.48 8.41
N ILE A 23 4.41 7.49 8.05
CA ILE A 23 4.71 6.07 8.33
C ILE A 23 6.00 5.64 7.65
N VAL A 24 6.19 6.06 6.40
CA VAL A 24 7.39 5.72 5.63
C VAL A 24 8.65 6.28 6.27
N ASP A 25 8.54 7.46 6.89
CA ASP A 25 9.68 8.12 7.54
C ASP A 25 9.96 7.60 8.96
N VAL A 26 8.93 7.13 9.66
CA VAL A 26 9.03 6.70 11.08
C VAL A 26 9.58 5.29 11.23
N PHE A 27 9.22 4.38 10.32
CA PHE A 27 9.57 2.97 10.47
C PHE A 27 10.72 2.60 9.54
N PRO A 28 11.92 2.29 10.09
CA PRO A 28 13.07 1.93 9.26
C PRO A 28 12.89 0.63 8.48
N PHE A 29 11.95 -0.23 8.89
CA PHE A 29 11.63 -1.45 8.16
C PHE A 29 10.75 -1.21 6.93
N VAL A 30 10.24 0.00 6.74
CA VAL A 30 9.55 0.41 5.51
C VAL A 30 10.59 0.98 4.55
N GLU A 31 10.88 0.27 3.47
CA GLU A 31 11.88 0.68 2.49
C GLU A 31 11.32 1.76 1.58
N LYS A 32 11.57 3.01 1.90
CA LYS A 32 11.07 4.19 1.20
C LYS A 32 11.39 4.17 -0.30
N GLU A 33 12.58 3.71 -0.65
CA GLU A 33 13.06 3.64 -2.03
C GLU A 33 12.27 2.65 -2.89
N ASN A 34 11.57 1.72 -2.26
CA ASN A 34 10.76 0.71 -2.93
C ASN A 34 9.26 1.02 -2.92
N PHE A 35 8.87 2.10 -2.25
CA PHE A 35 7.48 2.55 -2.21
C PHE A 35 7.11 3.22 -3.53
N VAL A 36 6.04 2.72 -4.19
CA VAL A 36 5.58 3.20 -5.49
C VAL A 36 4.20 3.81 -5.35
N HIS A 37 4.03 5.04 -5.83
CA HIS A 37 2.75 5.76 -5.80
C HIS A 37 1.85 5.31 -6.95
N GLN A 38 1.33 4.10 -6.84
CA GLN A 38 0.39 3.48 -7.80
C GLN A 38 -0.70 2.76 -7.04
N GLY A 39 -1.83 2.53 -7.68
CA GLY A 39 -2.96 1.86 -7.05
C GLY A 39 -2.69 0.41 -6.71
N VAL A 40 -2.01 -0.31 -7.60
CA VAL A 40 -1.63 -1.72 -7.42
C VAL A 40 -0.22 -1.90 -7.96
N VAL A 41 0.60 -2.63 -7.24
CA VAL A 41 2.00 -2.93 -7.64
C VAL A 41 2.23 -4.42 -7.53
N THR A 42 2.79 -5.00 -8.58
CA THR A 42 3.25 -6.39 -8.62
C THR A 42 4.77 -6.41 -8.72
N ASP A 43 5.42 -7.14 -7.83
CA ASP A 43 6.86 -7.40 -7.91
C ASP A 43 7.10 -8.88 -7.59
N GLY A 44 7.41 -9.66 -8.62
CA GLY A 44 7.53 -11.10 -8.49
C GLY A 44 6.20 -11.73 -8.07
N ASN A 45 6.19 -12.42 -6.95
CA ASN A 45 4.99 -13.03 -6.36
C ASN A 45 4.37 -12.18 -5.24
N VAL A 46 4.74 -10.91 -5.16
CA VAL A 46 4.16 -9.97 -4.21
C VAL A 46 3.27 -9.00 -4.95
N ILE A 47 2.02 -8.91 -4.51
CA ILE A 47 1.03 -7.96 -5.05
C ILE A 47 0.54 -7.13 -3.88
N THR A 48 0.66 -5.81 -4.02
CA THR A 48 0.18 -4.86 -3.01
C THR A 48 -0.78 -3.86 -3.66
N GLY A 49 -1.65 -3.26 -2.86
CA GLY A 49 -2.62 -2.30 -3.38
C GLY A 49 -3.07 -1.31 -2.33
N ILE A 50 -3.54 -0.17 -2.80
CA ILE A 50 -4.22 0.82 -1.97
C ILE A 50 -5.68 0.40 -1.84
N GLY A 51 -6.26 0.57 -0.66
CA GLY A 51 -7.59 0.04 -0.34
C GLY A 51 -8.70 0.43 -1.32
N MET A 52 -8.69 1.66 -1.84
CA MET A 52 -9.69 2.09 -2.80
C MET A 52 -9.65 1.33 -4.13
N PHE A 53 -8.53 0.65 -4.42
CA PHE A 53 -8.34 -0.13 -5.64
C PHE A 53 -8.54 -1.64 -5.39
N TYR A 54 -9.37 -2.00 -4.44
CA TYR A 54 -9.58 -3.41 -4.07
C TYR A 54 -10.00 -4.28 -5.25
N ARG A 55 -10.77 -3.75 -6.20
CA ARG A 55 -11.18 -4.49 -7.40
C ARG A 55 -10.00 -4.73 -8.33
N ALA A 56 -9.23 -3.68 -8.62
CA ALA A 56 -8.02 -3.81 -9.43
C ALA A 56 -7.03 -4.77 -8.79
N PHE A 57 -6.91 -4.73 -7.47
CA PHE A 57 -6.09 -5.67 -6.71
C PHE A 57 -6.59 -7.12 -6.90
N ALA A 58 -7.89 -7.35 -6.71
CA ALA A 58 -8.49 -8.68 -6.86
C ALA A 58 -8.33 -9.20 -8.29
N GLU A 59 -8.54 -8.36 -9.29
CA GLU A 59 -8.35 -8.71 -10.70
C GLU A 59 -6.90 -9.11 -10.99
N THR A 60 -5.94 -8.37 -10.42
CA THR A 60 -4.51 -8.66 -10.57
C THR A 60 -4.18 -10.04 -9.98
N VAL A 61 -4.72 -10.36 -8.81
CA VAL A 61 -4.54 -11.66 -8.17
C VAL A 61 -5.16 -12.78 -9.03
N LEU A 62 -6.38 -12.58 -9.52
CA LEU A 62 -7.06 -13.56 -10.37
C LEU A 62 -6.27 -13.84 -11.62
N ARG A 63 -5.78 -12.81 -12.32
CA ARG A 63 -4.96 -12.98 -13.52
C ARG A 63 -3.66 -13.70 -13.22
N ARG A 64 -3.08 -13.46 -12.06
CA ARG A 64 -1.86 -14.16 -11.63
C ARG A 64 -2.07 -15.68 -11.56
N PHE A 65 -3.29 -16.11 -11.19
CA PHE A 65 -3.66 -17.52 -11.13
C PHE A 65 -4.30 -18.05 -12.42
N GLY A 66 -4.30 -17.25 -13.49
CA GLY A 66 -4.80 -17.66 -14.79
C GLY A 66 -6.31 -17.54 -14.96
N PHE A 67 -6.99 -16.80 -14.07
CA PHE A 67 -8.43 -16.57 -14.15
C PHE A 67 -8.73 -15.25 -14.85
N ASP A 68 -9.81 -15.24 -15.66
CA ASP A 68 -10.34 -14.02 -16.24
C ASP A 68 -11.29 -13.38 -15.23
N PRO A 69 -11.01 -12.15 -14.76
CA PRO A 69 -11.86 -11.48 -13.79
C PRO A 69 -13.21 -11.00 -14.34
N GLY A 70 -13.38 -11.00 -15.67
CA GLY A 70 -14.61 -10.51 -16.30
C GLY A 70 -14.72 -8.99 -16.24
N LYS A 71 -15.96 -8.50 -16.35
CA LYS A 71 -16.25 -7.06 -16.30
C LYS A 71 -16.63 -6.64 -14.88
N SER A 72 -16.15 -5.48 -14.49
CA SER A 72 -16.51 -4.85 -13.22
C SER A 72 -17.37 -3.60 -13.49
N PHE A 73 -18.45 -3.44 -12.72
CA PHE A 73 -19.35 -2.30 -12.87
C PHE A 73 -18.88 -1.06 -12.10
N MET A 74 -18.22 -1.26 -10.99
CA MET A 74 -17.82 -0.16 -10.13
C MET A 74 -16.37 -0.37 -9.72
N ARG A 75 -15.49 0.43 -10.30
CA ARG A 75 -14.08 0.39 -9.92
C ARG A 75 -13.42 1.74 -10.10
N ALA A 76 -12.47 2.00 -9.23
CA ALA A 76 -11.51 3.05 -9.43
C ALA A 76 -10.43 2.51 -10.37
N GLU A 77 -10.17 3.24 -11.46
CA GLU A 77 -9.12 2.88 -12.40
C GLU A 77 -7.81 3.51 -11.94
N PRO A 78 -6.78 2.71 -11.59
CA PRO A 78 -5.52 3.27 -11.07
C PRO A 78 -4.88 4.31 -11.99
N GLU A 79 -5.03 4.14 -13.30
CA GLU A 79 -4.48 5.06 -14.30
C GLU A 79 -5.13 6.44 -14.32
N ASN A 80 -6.28 6.61 -13.67
CA ASN A 80 -6.97 7.88 -13.57
C ASN A 80 -6.47 8.74 -12.41
N PHE A 81 -5.50 8.25 -11.66
CA PHE A 81 -4.97 8.92 -10.47
C PHE A 81 -3.50 9.27 -10.66
N THR A 82 -3.12 10.45 -10.19
CA THR A 82 -1.72 10.90 -10.20
C THR A 82 -1.01 10.45 -8.92
N GLU A 83 0.31 10.60 -8.88
CA GLU A 83 1.06 10.36 -7.64
C GLU A 83 0.57 11.24 -6.49
N GLU A 84 0.23 12.50 -6.78
CA GLU A 84 -0.30 13.43 -5.79
C GLU A 84 -1.61 12.92 -5.20
N ASP A 85 -2.52 12.41 -6.05
CA ASP A 85 -3.79 11.83 -5.61
C ASP A 85 -3.59 10.62 -4.70
N LEU A 86 -2.49 9.90 -4.86
CA LEU A 86 -2.18 8.67 -4.14
C LEU A 86 -1.17 8.89 -3.01
N THR A 87 -0.91 10.13 -2.64
CA THR A 87 -0.01 10.52 -1.57
C THR A 87 -0.83 11.11 -0.42
N PHE A 88 -0.76 10.49 0.74
CA PHE A 88 -1.60 10.83 1.88
C PHE A 88 -0.76 11.37 3.03
N TYR A 89 -1.30 12.37 3.73
CA TYR A 89 -0.67 12.95 4.91
C TYR A 89 -1.65 13.02 6.06
N TRP A 90 -1.19 12.66 7.25
CA TRP A 90 -1.89 13.01 8.47
C TRP A 90 -1.65 14.49 8.77
N THR A 91 -2.58 15.09 9.50
CA THR A 91 -2.30 16.32 10.23
C THR A 91 -1.27 16.02 11.33
N GLU A 92 -0.63 17.05 11.85
CA GLU A 92 0.34 16.90 12.93
C GLU A 92 -0.29 16.24 14.16
N ASP A 93 -1.53 16.61 14.49
CA ASP A 93 -2.25 16.04 15.63
C ASP A 93 -2.58 14.55 15.41
N GLU A 94 -3.04 14.18 14.23
CA GLU A 94 -3.32 12.79 13.87
C GLU A 94 -2.06 11.92 13.94
N TYR A 95 -0.94 12.45 13.48
CA TYR A 95 0.35 11.75 13.54
C TYR A 95 0.80 11.54 14.98
N ARG A 96 0.65 12.55 15.81
CA ARG A 96 0.99 12.46 17.24
C ARG A 96 0.14 11.41 17.94
N GLU A 97 -1.16 11.39 17.65
CA GLU A 97 -2.10 10.40 18.17
C GLU A 97 -1.71 8.99 17.77
N PHE A 98 -1.35 8.81 16.49
CA PHE A 98 -0.84 7.53 16.00
C PHE A 98 0.39 7.06 16.76
N LEU A 99 1.35 7.95 16.99
CA LEU A 99 2.58 7.60 17.73
C LEU A 99 2.28 7.16 19.16
N GLU A 100 1.31 7.79 19.82
CA GLU A 100 0.90 7.39 21.17
C GLU A 100 0.26 5.98 21.16
N GLU A 101 -0.61 5.70 20.21
CA GLU A 101 -1.22 4.38 20.07
C GLU A 101 -0.18 3.31 19.75
N TRP A 102 0.77 3.64 18.88
CA TRP A 102 1.80 2.67 18.45
C TRP A 102 2.69 2.22 19.62
N LYS A 103 2.95 3.08 20.58
CA LYS A 103 3.74 2.72 21.77
C LYS A 103 3.17 1.50 22.49
N GLU A 104 1.86 1.33 22.48
CA GLU A 104 1.20 0.19 23.14
C GLU A 104 1.54 -1.14 22.44
N TYR A 105 1.79 -1.11 21.13
CA TYR A 105 2.09 -2.30 20.35
C TYR A 105 3.59 -2.66 20.33
N GLU A 106 4.45 -1.70 20.63
CA GLU A 106 5.91 -1.90 20.65
C GLU A 106 6.47 -2.33 22.00
N LYS A 107 5.63 -2.48 23.00
CA LYS A 107 6.03 -2.92 24.35
C LYS A 107 6.53 -4.36 24.40
#